data_aa23ad444aff01f0640eeb9643f57567
#
_entry.id   aa23ad444aff01f0640eeb9643f57567
#
_cell.length_a   1.000
_cell.length_b   1.000
_cell.length_c   1.000
_cell.angle_alpha   90.00
_cell.angle_beta   90.00
_cell.angle_gamma   90.00
#
_symmetry.space_group_name_H-M   'P 1'
#
loop_
_entity.id
_entity.type
_entity.pdbx_description
1 polymer ?
#
loop_
_entity_poly.entity_id
_entity_poly.type
_entity_poly.pdbx_seq_one_letter_code
_entity_poly.pdbx_strand_id
1 'polypeptide(L)'
;MKHPYSRTLIELAVKRALKSIEDDPKRSIRNMVDLGAYFSGGRFQKRFLEKIQVMLKNEKSAYYKLVQDTVSNVAHERLLTFGMNLGYNSCTYGAKRIRELEAAEGHNIPWAISVDIGSHGLLKTFNRYASLVDEGEELGIYTWLFFMEEERQGCRRLR
;
A
#
# COMPACT_ATOMS: atom_id res chain seq x y z
N MET A 1 -0.70 8.97 21.12
CA MET A 1 -0.68 10.36 20.61
C MET A 1 -0.38 10.33 19.12
N LYS A 2 -1.34 10.72 18.27
CA LYS A 2 -1.10 10.92 16.84
C LYS A 2 -0.14 12.10 16.73
N HIS A 3 0.99 11.93 16.08
CA HIS A 3 1.85 13.05 15.67
C HIS A 3 1.31 13.59 14.34
N PRO A 4 0.42 14.60 14.34
CA PRO A 4 -0.18 15.13 13.12
C PRO A 4 0.87 15.67 12.13
N TYR A 5 1.99 16.13 12.65
CA TYR A 5 3.11 16.63 11.85
C TYR A 5 3.78 15.56 10.99
N SER A 6 3.86 14.30 11.46
CA SER A 6 4.47 13.22 10.67
C SER A 6 3.63 12.87 9.45
N ARG A 7 2.30 12.86 9.54
CA ARG A 7 1.43 12.58 8.40
C ARG A 7 1.55 13.66 7.33
N THR A 8 1.46 14.93 7.74
CA THR A 8 1.57 16.06 6.81
C THR A 8 2.93 16.10 6.12
N LEU A 9 4.00 15.83 6.86
CA LEU A 9 5.37 15.78 6.31
C LEU A 9 5.52 14.64 5.30
N ILE A 10 4.99 13.45 5.61
CA ILE A 10 5.02 12.31 4.68
C ILE A 10 4.19 12.62 3.43
N GLU A 11 3.00 13.19 3.59
CA GLU A 11 2.15 13.58 2.47
C GLU A 11 2.85 14.59 1.54
N LEU A 12 3.46 15.62 2.10
CA LEU A 12 4.23 16.60 1.32
C LEU A 12 5.43 15.96 0.62
N ALA A 13 6.11 15.04 1.29
CA ALA A 13 7.24 14.33 0.72
C ALA A 13 6.80 13.41 -0.46
N VAL A 14 5.68 12.70 -0.31
CA VAL A 14 5.12 11.87 -1.39
C VAL A 14 4.67 12.73 -2.57
N LYS A 15 3.95 13.84 -2.31
CA LYS A 15 3.55 14.80 -3.36
C LYS A 15 4.76 15.31 -4.15
N ARG A 16 5.82 15.68 -3.45
CA ARG A 16 7.05 16.17 -4.08
C ARG A 16 7.75 15.07 -4.87
N ALA A 17 7.80 13.86 -4.33
CA ALA A 17 8.39 12.71 -5.00
C ALA A 17 7.65 12.36 -6.30
N LEU A 18 6.31 12.29 -6.27
CA LEU A 18 5.48 12.03 -7.46
C LEU A 18 5.75 13.04 -8.56
N LYS A 19 5.83 14.33 -8.22
CA LYS A 19 6.15 15.38 -9.19
C LYS A 19 7.56 15.25 -9.76
N SER A 20 8.54 14.88 -8.95
CA SER A 20 9.94 14.78 -9.38
C SER A 20 10.27 13.47 -10.12
N ILE A 21 9.39 12.45 -10.06
CA ILE A 21 9.56 11.19 -10.82
C ILE A 21 9.48 11.46 -12.35
N GLU A 22 8.73 12.46 -12.80
CA GLU A 22 8.65 12.83 -14.21
C GLU A 22 9.98 13.35 -14.74
N ASP A 23 10.74 14.12 -13.92
CA ASP A 23 11.99 14.74 -14.30
C ASP A 23 13.19 13.79 -14.14
N ASP A 24 13.30 13.12 -12.98
CA ASP A 24 14.37 12.16 -12.67
C ASP A 24 13.81 10.95 -11.92
N PRO A 25 13.25 9.97 -12.66
CA PRO A 25 12.57 8.83 -12.06
C PRO A 25 13.49 8.00 -11.15
N LYS A 26 14.74 7.77 -11.56
CA LYS A 26 15.64 6.90 -10.80
C LYS A 26 16.00 7.50 -9.43
N ARG A 27 16.36 8.77 -9.42
CA ARG A 27 16.71 9.48 -8.19
C ARG A 27 15.49 9.63 -7.28
N SER A 28 14.35 10.00 -7.84
CA SER A 28 13.13 10.25 -7.07
C SER A 28 12.57 8.99 -6.44
N ILE A 29 12.60 7.85 -7.16
CA ILE A 29 12.20 6.56 -6.62
C ILE A 29 13.13 6.13 -5.48
N ARG A 30 14.44 6.26 -5.64
CA ARG A 30 15.40 5.96 -4.56
C ARG A 30 15.15 6.82 -3.32
N ASN A 31 15.02 8.13 -3.51
CA ASN A 31 14.76 9.05 -2.40
C ASN A 31 13.44 8.73 -1.66
N MET A 32 12.40 8.31 -2.40
CA MET A 32 11.12 7.93 -1.80
C MET A 32 11.26 6.65 -0.97
N VAL A 33 12.02 5.67 -1.43
CA VAL A 33 12.30 4.43 -0.69
C VAL A 33 13.16 4.72 0.55
N ASP A 34 14.16 5.57 0.43
CA ASP A 34 15.02 5.98 1.55
C ASP A 34 14.22 6.73 2.61
N LEU A 35 13.31 7.61 2.19
CA LEU A 35 12.39 8.30 3.09
C LEU A 35 11.47 7.30 3.81
N GLY A 36 10.90 6.34 3.07
CA GLY A 36 10.09 5.26 3.65
C GLY A 36 10.88 4.45 4.68
N ALA A 37 12.13 4.11 4.39
CA ALA A 37 13.02 3.40 5.31
C ALA A 37 13.31 4.21 6.58
N TYR A 38 13.50 5.52 6.45
CA TYR A 38 13.71 6.43 7.58
C TYR A 38 12.51 6.48 8.52
N PHE A 39 11.29 6.52 7.98
CA PHE A 39 10.05 6.56 8.78
C PHE A 39 9.55 5.18 9.23
N SER A 40 10.16 4.08 8.75
CA SER A 40 9.75 2.74 9.13
C SER A 40 10.20 2.41 10.56
N GLY A 41 9.23 2.15 11.45
CA GLY A 41 9.49 1.81 12.86
C GLY A 41 9.51 0.31 13.15
N GLY A 42 9.08 -0.52 12.20
CA GLY A 42 8.92 -1.97 12.40
C GLY A 42 10.05 -2.79 11.74
N ARG A 43 10.40 -3.92 12.38
CA ARG A 43 11.43 -4.84 11.86
C ARG A 43 11.12 -5.36 10.45
N PHE A 44 9.85 -5.66 10.20
CA PHE A 44 9.39 -6.15 8.89
C PHE A 44 9.50 -5.06 7.84
N GLN A 45 8.95 -3.87 8.10
CA GLN A 45 8.95 -2.74 7.18
C GLN A 45 10.40 -2.34 6.82
N LYS A 46 11.27 -2.29 7.80
CA LYS A 46 12.68 -1.96 7.61
C LYS A 46 13.37 -2.95 6.67
N ARG A 47 13.23 -4.26 6.91
CA ARG A 47 13.79 -5.31 6.04
C ARG A 47 13.21 -5.28 4.63
N PHE A 48 11.92 -5.01 4.50
CA PHE A 48 11.27 -4.89 3.19
C PHE A 48 11.85 -3.74 2.38
N LEU A 49 11.98 -2.56 2.98
CA LEU A 49 12.53 -1.39 2.31
C LEU A 49 14.03 -1.53 2.02
N GLU A 50 14.80 -2.15 2.90
CA GLU A 50 16.21 -2.51 2.64
C GLU A 50 16.36 -3.41 1.40
N LYS A 51 15.47 -4.39 1.23
CA LYS A 51 15.46 -5.23 0.01
C LYS A 51 15.15 -4.42 -1.25
N ILE A 52 14.19 -3.50 -1.18
CA ILE A 52 13.87 -2.60 -2.30
C ILE A 52 15.08 -1.72 -2.62
N GLN A 53 15.76 -1.16 -1.63
CA GLN A 53 16.98 -0.37 -1.84
C GLN A 53 18.05 -1.18 -2.58
N VAL A 54 18.26 -2.46 -2.21
CA VAL A 54 19.20 -3.35 -2.91
C VAL A 54 18.77 -3.57 -4.37
N MET A 55 17.49 -3.79 -4.62
CA MET A 55 16.96 -3.97 -5.99
C MET A 55 17.13 -2.71 -6.84
N LEU A 56 17.00 -1.54 -6.25
CA LEU A 56 17.15 -0.24 -6.93
C LEU A 56 18.61 0.19 -7.15
N LYS A 57 19.61 -0.54 -6.59
CA LYS A 57 21.02 -0.34 -6.96
C LYS A 57 21.29 -0.71 -8.41
N ASN A 58 20.53 -1.65 -8.97
CA ASN A 58 20.59 -1.96 -10.38
C ASN A 58 19.85 -0.90 -11.19
N GLU A 59 20.59 -0.01 -11.84
CA GLU A 59 20.00 1.09 -12.64
C GLU A 59 19.22 0.60 -13.88
N LYS A 60 19.37 -0.66 -14.28
CA LYS A 60 18.62 -1.31 -15.35
C LYS A 60 17.40 -2.08 -14.82
N SER A 61 17.06 -1.93 -13.55
CA SER A 61 15.92 -2.60 -12.96
C SER A 61 14.62 -2.22 -13.67
N ALA A 62 13.81 -3.21 -14.03
CA ALA A 62 12.50 -3.02 -14.64
C ALA A 62 11.52 -2.24 -13.75
N TYR A 63 11.77 -2.19 -12.45
CA TYR A 63 10.94 -1.44 -11.49
C TYR A 63 10.98 0.07 -11.74
N TYR A 64 12.08 0.63 -12.25
CA TYR A 64 12.13 2.04 -12.61
C TYR A 64 11.12 2.38 -13.71
N LYS A 65 11.10 1.53 -14.76
CA LYS A 65 10.13 1.70 -15.84
C LYS A 65 8.69 1.50 -15.36
N LEU A 66 8.45 0.47 -14.55
CA LEU A 66 7.12 0.21 -13.99
C LEU A 66 6.57 1.39 -13.20
N VAL A 67 7.38 1.96 -12.30
CA VAL A 67 6.97 3.13 -11.50
C VAL A 67 6.76 4.35 -12.38
N GLN A 68 7.64 4.59 -13.34
CA GLN A 68 7.51 5.71 -14.28
C GLN A 68 6.24 5.59 -15.12
N ASP A 69 5.98 4.42 -15.70
CA ASP A 69 4.75 4.15 -16.46
C ASP A 69 3.50 4.33 -15.59
N THR A 70 3.56 3.90 -14.33
CA THR A 70 2.45 4.08 -13.37
C THR A 70 2.21 5.56 -13.07
N VAL A 71 3.25 6.33 -12.78
CA VAL A 71 3.12 7.76 -12.48
C VAL A 71 2.61 8.54 -13.69
N SER A 72 3.03 8.17 -14.90
CA SER A 72 2.59 8.85 -16.14
C SER A 72 1.13 8.52 -16.53
N ASN A 73 0.59 7.37 -16.11
CA ASN A 73 -0.74 6.91 -16.52
C ASN A 73 -1.82 6.99 -15.45
N VAL A 74 -1.45 7.26 -14.19
CA VAL A 74 -2.39 7.32 -13.06
C VAL A 74 -2.41 8.72 -12.48
N ALA A 75 -3.61 9.27 -12.24
CA ALA A 75 -3.76 10.58 -11.63
C ALA A 75 -2.99 10.67 -10.30
N HIS A 76 -2.19 11.73 -10.12
CA HIS A 76 -1.33 11.93 -8.94
C HIS A 76 -2.09 11.88 -7.62
N GLU A 77 -3.34 12.34 -7.59
CA GLU A 77 -4.19 12.27 -6.39
C GLU A 77 -4.48 10.83 -5.97
N ARG A 78 -4.70 9.92 -6.93
CA ARG A 78 -4.90 8.49 -6.66
C ARG A 78 -3.62 7.84 -6.16
N LEU A 79 -2.48 8.18 -6.76
CA LEU A 79 -1.17 7.69 -6.31
C LEU A 79 -0.83 8.19 -4.92
N LEU A 80 -1.15 9.46 -4.61
CA LEU A 80 -0.99 10.01 -3.29
C LEU A 80 -1.87 9.27 -2.27
N THR A 81 -3.14 9.07 -2.58
CA THR A 81 -4.08 8.33 -1.72
C THR A 81 -3.58 6.91 -1.46
N PHE A 82 -3.17 6.21 -2.52
CA PHE A 82 -2.58 4.87 -2.40
C PHE A 82 -1.30 4.88 -1.53
N GLY A 83 -0.38 5.79 -1.80
CA GLY A 83 0.88 5.92 -1.06
C GLY A 83 0.65 6.25 0.42
N MET A 84 -0.32 7.10 0.74
CA MET A 84 -0.68 7.42 2.11
C MET A 84 -1.38 6.25 2.81
N ASN A 85 -2.27 5.54 2.12
CA ASN A 85 -2.95 4.39 2.70
C ASN A 85 -1.98 3.23 2.96
N LEU A 86 -1.16 2.88 1.98
CA LEU A 86 -0.19 1.79 2.14
C LEU A 86 0.98 2.20 3.04
N GLY A 87 1.60 3.34 2.79
CA GLY A 87 2.82 3.77 3.50
C GLY A 87 2.55 4.25 4.91
N TYR A 88 1.65 5.23 5.06
CA TYR A 88 1.39 5.81 6.38
C TYR A 88 0.34 5.02 7.17
N ASN A 89 -0.86 4.86 6.62
CA ASN A 89 -1.95 4.22 7.36
C ASN A 89 -1.63 2.76 7.67
N SER A 90 -1.24 1.96 6.69
CA SER A 90 -1.00 0.52 6.87
C SER A 90 0.35 0.23 7.55
N CYS A 91 1.46 0.73 6.98
CA CYS A 91 2.80 0.36 7.44
C CYS A 91 3.28 1.13 8.68
N THR A 92 2.65 2.24 9.06
CA THR A 92 3.08 3.07 10.19
C THR A 92 2.04 3.09 11.29
N TYR A 93 0.93 3.78 11.07
CA TYR A 93 -0.12 3.96 12.07
C TYR A 93 -0.82 2.63 12.40
N GLY A 94 -1.33 1.92 11.40
CA GLY A 94 -2.04 0.66 11.56
C GLY A 94 -1.16 -0.43 12.16
N ALA A 95 0.06 -0.59 11.65
CA ALA A 95 1.02 -1.54 12.21
C ALA A 95 1.39 -1.25 13.68
N LYS A 96 1.37 0.01 14.10
CA LYS A 96 1.53 0.38 15.52
C LYS A 96 0.28 0.00 16.31
N ARG A 97 -0.91 0.34 15.81
CA ARG A 97 -2.19 0.05 16.46
C ARG A 97 -2.40 -1.46 16.65
N ILE A 98 -2.12 -2.26 15.63
CA ILE A 98 -2.17 -3.72 15.69
C ILE A 98 -1.31 -4.23 16.85
N ARG A 99 -0.05 -3.82 16.94
CA ARG A 99 0.87 -4.26 18.02
C ARG A 99 0.40 -3.86 19.41
N GLU A 100 -0.20 -2.68 19.56
CA GLU A 100 -0.77 -2.23 20.82
C GLU A 100 -1.95 -3.11 21.26
N LEU A 101 -2.82 -3.47 20.31
CA LEU A 101 -3.95 -4.36 20.56
C LEU A 101 -3.50 -5.80 20.81
N GLU A 102 -2.58 -6.34 20.02
CA GLU A 102 -2.00 -7.68 20.24
C GLU A 102 -1.39 -7.81 21.63
N ALA A 103 -0.69 -6.77 22.09
CA ALA A 103 -0.09 -6.76 23.43
C ALA A 103 -1.15 -6.67 24.55
N ALA A 104 -2.28 -6.02 24.31
CA ALA A 104 -3.35 -5.86 25.29
C ALA A 104 -4.27 -7.09 25.36
N GLU A 105 -4.56 -7.71 24.22
CA GLU A 105 -5.57 -8.75 24.10
C GLU A 105 -4.99 -10.16 23.99
N GLY A 106 -3.68 -10.30 23.76
CA GLY A 106 -2.98 -11.58 23.75
C GLY A 106 -3.24 -12.47 22.53
N HIS A 107 -3.79 -11.92 21.45
CA HIS A 107 -4.00 -12.63 20.18
C HIS A 107 -3.46 -11.85 19.00
N ASN A 108 -3.14 -12.56 17.91
CA ASN A 108 -2.61 -11.94 16.70
C ASN A 108 -3.72 -11.29 15.85
N ILE A 109 -3.44 -10.09 15.34
CA ILE A 109 -4.30 -9.35 14.44
C ILE A 109 -3.63 -9.31 13.04
N PRO A 110 -4.34 -9.70 11.96
CA PRO A 110 -3.76 -9.70 10.62
C PRO A 110 -3.47 -8.28 10.15
N TRP A 111 -2.32 -8.09 9.49
CA TRP A 111 -1.97 -6.80 8.87
C TRP A 111 -2.71 -6.56 7.55
N ALA A 112 -3.08 -7.62 6.85
CA ALA A 112 -3.81 -7.58 5.59
C ALA A 112 -4.86 -8.68 5.57
N ILE A 113 -6.00 -8.40 4.93
CA ILE A 113 -7.09 -9.35 4.75
C ILE A 113 -7.34 -9.54 3.26
N SER A 114 -7.48 -10.78 2.83
CA SER A 114 -7.95 -11.11 1.50
C SER A 114 -9.37 -11.64 1.55
N VAL A 115 -10.22 -11.09 0.69
CA VAL A 115 -11.64 -11.41 0.59
C VAL A 115 -11.93 -11.90 -0.81
N ASP A 116 -12.46 -13.11 -0.91
CA ASP A 116 -13.01 -13.63 -2.15
C ASP A 116 -14.47 -13.18 -2.26
N ILE A 117 -14.78 -12.38 -3.29
CA ILE A 117 -16.13 -11.84 -3.52
C ILE A 117 -16.95 -12.80 -4.38
N GLY A 118 -16.30 -13.75 -5.04
CA GLY A 118 -16.94 -14.68 -6.00
C GLY A 118 -17.57 -13.97 -7.20
N SER A 119 -18.36 -14.73 -7.96
CA SER A 119 -19.08 -14.22 -9.15
C SER A 119 -20.34 -13.39 -8.83
N HIS A 120 -20.73 -13.29 -7.57
CA HIS A 120 -22.03 -12.72 -7.17
C HIS A 120 -22.09 -11.20 -7.07
N GLY A 121 -21.01 -10.52 -7.46
CA GLY A 121 -20.97 -9.09 -7.70
C GLY A 121 -20.89 -8.23 -6.44
N LEU A 122 -19.94 -7.32 -6.49
CA LEU A 122 -19.64 -6.31 -5.46
C LEU A 122 -20.88 -5.48 -5.07
N LEU A 123 -21.80 -5.25 -6.00
CA LEU A 123 -22.96 -4.35 -5.81
C LEU A 123 -23.99 -4.86 -4.80
N LYS A 124 -24.21 -6.16 -4.69
CA LYS A 124 -25.22 -6.73 -3.76
C LYS A 124 -24.72 -6.80 -2.31
N THR A 125 -23.42 -6.79 -2.11
CA THR A 125 -22.79 -6.99 -0.80
C THR A 125 -21.88 -5.82 -0.38
N PHE A 126 -21.91 -4.73 -1.15
CA PHE A 126 -21.03 -3.57 -0.93
C PHE A 126 -21.11 -3.03 0.50
N ASN A 127 -22.32 -2.82 1.03
CA ASN A 127 -22.47 -2.30 2.38
C ASN A 127 -21.87 -3.20 3.46
N ARG A 128 -21.93 -4.53 3.26
CA ARG A 128 -21.34 -5.49 4.18
C ARG A 128 -19.82 -5.44 4.16
N TYR A 129 -19.22 -5.30 2.96
CA TYR A 129 -17.77 -5.14 2.85
C TYR A 129 -17.29 -3.79 3.35
N ALA A 130 -18.08 -2.74 3.17
CA ALA A 130 -17.77 -1.43 3.74
C ALA A 130 -17.72 -1.49 5.27
N SER A 131 -18.73 -2.07 5.93
CA SER A 131 -18.72 -2.26 7.40
C SER A 131 -17.52 -3.11 7.86
N LEU A 132 -17.17 -4.16 7.11
CA LEU A 132 -16.01 -4.99 7.44
C LEU A 132 -14.69 -4.20 7.36
N VAL A 133 -14.56 -3.32 6.36
CA VAL A 133 -13.39 -2.44 6.21
C VAL A 133 -13.35 -1.44 7.37
N ASP A 134 -14.48 -0.82 7.71
CA ASP A 134 -14.57 0.13 8.83
C ASP A 134 -14.16 -0.51 10.16
N GLU A 135 -14.67 -1.71 10.47
CA GLU A 135 -14.27 -2.50 11.65
C GLU A 135 -12.78 -2.84 11.62
N GLY A 136 -12.25 -3.20 10.46
CA GLY A 136 -10.81 -3.47 10.29
C GLY A 136 -9.95 -2.23 10.52
N GLU A 137 -10.38 -1.05 10.11
CA GLU A 137 -9.67 0.21 10.36
C GLU A 137 -9.57 0.54 11.86
N GLU A 138 -10.59 0.21 12.65
CA GLU A 138 -10.55 0.35 14.12
C GLU A 138 -9.47 -0.51 14.75
N LEU A 139 -9.22 -1.69 14.18
CA LEU A 139 -8.14 -2.60 14.58
C LEU A 139 -6.77 -2.19 14.03
N GLY A 140 -6.72 -1.28 13.06
CA GLY A 140 -5.49 -0.86 12.39
C GLY A 140 -5.20 -1.58 11.07
N ILE A 141 -6.18 -2.31 10.52
CA ILE A 141 -6.06 -3.06 9.26
C ILE A 141 -6.46 -2.14 8.10
N TYR A 142 -5.48 -1.69 7.32
CA TYR A 142 -5.67 -0.78 6.18
C TYR A 142 -5.36 -1.43 4.82
N THR A 143 -5.00 -2.71 4.80
CA THR A 143 -4.68 -3.44 3.56
C THR A 143 -5.71 -4.52 3.29
N TRP A 144 -6.47 -4.35 2.21
CA TRP A 144 -7.53 -5.25 1.78
C TRP A 144 -7.31 -5.67 0.33
N LEU A 145 -7.39 -6.97 0.07
CA LEU A 145 -7.26 -7.55 -1.25
C LEU A 145 -8.59 -8.22 -1.61
N PHE A 146 -9.32 -7.64 -2.53
CA PHE A 146 -10.59 -8.19 -3.00
C PHE A 146 -10.36 -8.97 -4.30
N PHE A 147 -10.68 -10.25 -4.30
CA PHE A 147 -10.60 -11.11 -5.47
C PHE A 147 -12.00 -11.32 -6.05
N MET A 148 -12.12 -11.08 -7.35
CA MET A 148 -13.34 -11.36 -8.11
C MET A 148 -13.00 -12.40 -9.17
N GLU A 149 -13.78 -13.49 -9.23
CA GLU A 149 -13.75 -14.34 -10.41
C GLU A 149 -14.46 -13.62 -11.56
N GLU A 150 -13.72 -13.25 -12.60
CA GLU A 150 -14.34 -12.98 -13.89
C GLU A 150 -14.93 -14.29 -14.39
N GLU A 151 -16.26 -14.35 -14.62
CA GLU A 151 -16.83 -15.37 -15.48
C GLU A 151 -16.11 -15.31 -16.82
N ARG A 152 -15.16 -16.21 -17.04
CA ARG A 152 -14.55 -16.41 -18.34
C ARG A 152 -15.61 -16.94 -19.28
N GLN A 153 -16.41 -16.03 -19.85
CA GLN A 153 -17.24 -16.38 -20.99
C GLN A 153 -16.31 -16.90 -22.10
N GLY A 154 -16.28 -18.22 -22.20
CA GLY A 154 -15.96 -18.89 -23.44
C GLY A 154 -14.54 -18.80 -23.96
N CYS A 155 -13.53 -19.16 -23.18
CA CYS A 155 -12.32 -19.68 -23.79
C CYS A 155 -12.54 -21.18 -24.12
N ARG A 156 -13.22 -21.44 -25.26
CA ARG A 156 -13.22 -22.78 -25.87
C ARG A 156 -11.78 -23.15 -26.15
N ARG A 157 -11.26 -24.13 -25.42
CA ARG A 157 -10.03 -24.82 -25.82
C ARG A 157 -10.25 -25.37 -27.23
N LEU A 158 -9.63 -24.76 -28.21
CA LEU A 158 -9.40 -25.40 -29.48
C LEU A 158 -8.47 -26.57 -29.21
N ARG A 159 -9.00 -27.77 -29.41
CA ARG A 159 -8.22 -29.01 -29.45
C ARG A 159 -7.44 -29.08 -30.75
#